data_92cf6882fc992770b271f4045f4f62d9
#
_entry.id   92cf6882fc992770b271f4045f4f62d9
#
_cell.length_a   1.000
_cell.length_b   1.000
_cell.length_c   1.000
_cell.angle_alpha   90.00
_cell.angle_beta   90.00
_cell.angle_gamma   90.00
#
_symmetry.space_group_name_H-M   'P 1'
#
loop_
_entity.id
_entity.type
_entity.pdbx_description
1 polymer ?
#
loop_
_entity_poly.entity_id
_entity_poly.type
_entity_poly.pdbx_seq_one_letter_code
_entity_poly.pdbx_strand_id
1 'polypeptide(L)'
;GIRDHERLVGSEMCIRDRAYRLLRRVADATGDPKAMYMLAQVYYTRGDEAQGDSLMKASAQAAYLPAMNRMARLHLLPDSSLPWNPVLSYYYWNQAGEMGDEKAASAAFWLLWGGSGIFLLAIFIIVWRFQRFAARRLAEQQKQEREASDDA
;
A
#
# COMPACT_ATOMS: atom_id res chain seq x y z
N GLY A 1 -9.83 37.75 24.59
CA GLY A 1 -9.93 36.62 23.66
C GLY A 1 -8.73 36.44 22.71
N ILE A 2 -8.18 37.51 22.11
CA ILE A 2 -7.11 37.40 21.08
C ILE A 2 -5.72 37.14 21.72
N ARG A 3 -5.42 37.72 22.86
CA ARG A 3 -4.12 37.54 23.56
C ARG A 3 -3.90 36.16 24.16
N ASP A 4 -4.97 35.43 24.49
CA ASP A 4 -4.86 34.06 25.03
C ASP A 4 -4.56 33.06 23.92
N HIS A 5 -5.03 33.31 22.70
CA HIS A 5 -4.75 32.49 21.53
C HIS A 5 -3.26 32.57 21.11
N GLU A 6 -2.66 33.77 21.13
CA GLU A 6 -1.24 33.94 20.83
C GLU A 6 -0.31 33.30 21.88
N ARG A 7 -0.70 33.29 23.17
CA ARG A 7 0.04 32.58 24.21
C ARG A 7 -0.01 31.08 24.07
N LEU A 8 -1.17 30.51 23.70
CA LEU A 8 -1.34 29.08 23.48
C LEU A 8 -0.54 28.62 22.27
N VAL A 9 -0.58 29.34 21.16
CA VAL A 9 0.18 29.02 19.96
C VAL A 9 1.70 29.07 20.22
N GLY A 10 2.18 30.07 20.95
CA GLY A 10 3.60 30.16 21.32
C GLY A 10 4.06 29.04 22.26
N SER A 11 3.21 28.58 23.18
CA SER A 11 3.54 27.48 24.08
C SER A 11 3.55 26.14 23.39
N GLU A 12 2.63 25.88 22.46
CA GLU A 12 2.59 24.64 21.67
C GLU A 12 3.80 24.51 20.72
N MET A 13 4.23 25.60 20.11
CA MET A 13 5.46 25.62 19.29
C MET A 13 6.70 25.30 20.13
N CYS A 14 6.83 25.86 21.33
CA CYS A 14 7.95 25.57 22.24
C CYS A 14 7.96 24.10 22.71
N ILE A 15 6.79 23.53 23.01
CA ILE A 15 6.67 22.11 23.42
C ILE A 15 7.05 21.20 22.27
N ARG A 16 6.60 21.50 21.06
CA ARG A 16 6.89 20.73 19.85
C ARG A 16 8.39 20.73 19.51
N ASP A 17 9.04 21.88 19.64
CA ASP A 17 10.49 21.99 19.38
C ASP A 17 11.32 21.29 20.46
N ARG A 18 10.87 21.30 21.71
CA ARG A 18 11.53 20.52 22.78
C ARG A 18 11.40 19.03 22.55
N ALA A 19 10.19 18.55 22.19
CA ALA A 19 9.93 17.15 21.86
C ALA A 19 10.78 16.69 20.67
N TYR A 20 10.86 17.49 19.61
CA TYR A 20 11.71 17.22 18.47
C TYR A 20 13.19 17.05 18.84
N ARG A 21 13.75 18.00 19.62
CA ARG A 21 15.16 17.89 20.06
C ARG A 21 15.43 16.68 20.92
N LEU A 22 14.47 16.30 21.77
CA LEU A 22 14.58 15.11 22.63
C LEU A 22 14.53 13.83 21.77
N LEU A 23 13.54 13.71 20.90
CA LEU A 23 13.39 12.55 19.99
C LEU A 23 14.64 12.38 19.12
N ARG A 24 15.19 13.48 18.59
CA ARG A 24 16.40 13.43 17.80
C ARG A 24 17.59 12.91 18.61
N ARG A 25 17.80 13.41 19.83
CA ARG A 25 18.88 12.93 20.72
C ARG A 25 18.73 11.43 21.03
N VAL A 26 17.51 10.99 21.31
CA VAL A 26 17.23 9.58 21.60
C VAL A 26 17.50 8.73 20.35
N ALA A 27 16.96 9.11 19.20
CA ALA A 27 17.18 8.40 17.94
C ALA A 27 18.68 8.29 17.60
N ASP A 28 19.42 9.40 17.71
CA ASP A 28 20.86 9.46 17.40
C ASP A 28 21.72 8.67 18.41
N ALA A 29 21.34 8.67 19.69
CA ALA A 29 22.14 8.03 20.74
C ALA A 29 21.88 6.53 20.91
N THR A 30 20.63 6.09 20.73
CA THR A 30 20.21 4.72 21.03
C THR A 30 19.84 3.91 19.80
N GLY A 31 19.56 4.58 18.67
CA GLY A 31 19.01 3.90 17.48
C GLY A 31 17.61 3.32 17.74
N ASP A 32 16.87 3.82 18.76
CA ASP A 32 15.55 3.30 19.10
C ASP A 32 14.57 3.45 17.91
N PRO A 33 14.05 2.35 17.38
CA PRO A 33 13.19 2.37 16.21
C PRO A 33 11.87 3.13 16.43
N LYS A 34 11.37 3.16 17.67
CA LYS A 34 10.19 3.94 18.02
C LYS A 34 10.48 5.44 17.98
N ALA A 35 11.64 5.87 18.49
CA ALA A 35 12.06 7.27 18.43
C ALA A 35 12.28 7.71 16.97
N MET A 36 12.90 6.88 16.13
CA MET A 36 13.06 7.13 14.68
C MET A 36 11.70 7.28 13.98
N TYR A 37 10.74 6.41 14.27
CA TYR A 37 9.38 6.50 13.73
C TYR A 37 8.68 7.81 14.12
N MET A 38 8.74 8.19 15.40
CA MET A 38 8.14 9.44 15.88
C MET A 38 8.81 10.66 15.24
N LEU A 39 10.14 10.62 15.11
CA LEU A 39 10.91 11.69 14.47
C LEU A 39 10.57 11.81 12.97
N ALA A 40 10.41 10.69 12.27
CA ALA A 40 9.96 10.66 10.89
C ALA A 40 8.60 11.36 10.71
N GLN A 41 7.65 11.10 11.62
CA GLN A 41 6.35 11.78 11.57
C GLN A 41 6.48 13.30 11.76
N VAL A 42 7.38 13.76 12.63
CA VAL A 42 7.65 15.19 12.79
C VAL A 42 8.23 15.81 11.51
N TYR A 43 9.11 15.10 10.80
CA TYR A 43 9.64 15.58 9.51
C TYR A 43 8.55 15.68 8.46
N TYR A 44 7.65 14.68 8.33
CA TYR A 44 6.49 14.76 7.42
C TYR A 44 5.59 15.97 7.73
N THR A 45 5.32 16.26 9.01
CA THR A 45 4.52 17.46 9.37
C THR A 45 5.21 18.77 9.08
N ARG A 46 6.54 18.79 8.92
CA ARG A 46 7.35 19.94 8.52
C ARG A 46 7.53 20.07 7.01
N GLY A 47 7.06 19.09 6.23
CA GLY A 47 7.22 19.04 4.78
C GLY A 47 8.59 18.53 4.31
N ASP A 48 9.42 18.01 5.22
CA ASP A 48 10.70 17.37 4.87
C ASP A 48 10.51 15.87 4.70
N GLU A 49 9.90 15.51 3.57
CA GLU A 49 9.56 14.10 3.27
C GLU A 49 10.79 13.22 3.12
N ALA A 50 11.90 13.75 2.56
CA ALA A 50 13.12 12.98 2.34
C ALA A 50 13.75 12.49 3.65
N GLN A 51 13.81 13.35 4.66
CA GLN A 51 14.29 12.97 6.00
C GLN A 51 13.28 12.03 6.69
N GLY A 52 11.98 12.30 6.53
CA GLY A 52 10.92 11.45 7.03
C GLY A 52 11.02 10.02 6.49
N ASP A 53 11.18 9.86 5.18
CA ASP A 53 11.31 8.56 4.51
C ASP A 53 12.56 7.79 4.95
N SER A 54 13.69 8.49 5.08
CA SER A 54 14.94 7.88 5.54
C SER A 54 14.80 7.28 6.95
N LEU A 55 14.26 8.05 7.89
CA LEU A 55 14.04 7.60 9.26
C LEU A 55 12.95 6.53 9.36
N MET A 56 11.88 6.65 8.58
CA MET A 56 10.81 5.66 8.52
C MET A 56 11.36 4.32 8.03
N LYS A 57 12.19 4.33 6.99
CA LYS A 57 12.88 3.14 6.45
C LYS A 57 13.81 2.52 7.48
N ALA A 58 14.62 3.32 8.17
CA ALA A 58 15.51 2.84 9.23
C ALA A 58 14.73 2.18 10.37
N SER A 59 13.63 2.80 10.81
CA SER A 59 12.73 2.24 11.82
C SER A 59 12.09 0.91 11.37
N ALA A 60 11.66 0.82 10.11
CA ALA A 60 11.10 -0.41 9.54
C ALA A 60 12.14 -1.53 9.44
N GLN A 61 13.38 -1.21 9.07
CA GLN A 61 14.50 -2.16 9.04
C GLN A 61 14.87 -2.66 10.42
N ALA A 62 14.67 -1.84 11.46
CA ALA A 62 14.79 -2.26 12.86
C ALA A 62 13.55 -3.02 13.38
N ALA A 63 12.72 -3.56 12.48
CA ALA A 63 11.56 -4.38 12.76
C ALA A 63 10.48 -3.70 13.64
N TYR A 64 10.34 -2.37 13.52
CA TYR A 64 9.27 -1.67 14.21
C TYR A 64 7.96 -1.77 13.43
N LEU A 65 7.00 -2.49 13.97
CA LEU A 65 5.74 -2.87 13.31
C LEU A 65 4.96 -1.68 12.70
N PRO A 66 4.76 -0.54 13.42
CA PRO A 66 4.08 0.61 12.85
C PRO A 66 4.82 1.24 11.66
N ALA A 67 6.16 1.23 11.67
CA ALA A 67 6.97 1.74 10.57
C ALA A 67 6.87 0.84 9.34
N MET A 68 6.91 -0.49 9.52
CA MET A 68 6.73 -1.47 8.43
C MET A 68 5.37 -1.29 7.75
N ASN A 69 4.28 -1.19 8.54
CA ASN A 69 2.95 -0.92 8.03
C ASN A 69 2.84 0.42 7.29
N ARG A 70 3.53 1.45 7.77
CA ARG A 70 3.57 2.74 7.10
C ARG A 70 4.33 2.69 5.79
N MET A 71 5.50 2.05 5.75
CA MET A 71 6.30 1.84 4.54
C MET A 71 5.52 1.05 3.48
N ALA A 72 4.85 -0.02 3.87
CA ALA A 72 4.00 -0.79 2.96
C ALA A 72 2.94 0.08 2.27
N ARG A 73 2.26 0.94 3.04
CA ARG A 73 1.26 1.86 2.48
C ARG A 73 1.87 2.93 1.57
N LEU A 74 3.01 3.50 1.94
CA LEU A 74 3.68 4.52 1.13
C LEU A 74 4.06 3.98 -0.25
N HIS A 75 4.46 2.71 -0.36
CA HIS A 75 4.77 2.08 -1.64
C HIS A 75 3.53 1.72 -2.50
N LEU A 76 2.32 1.80 -1.96
CA LEU A 76 1.08 1.60 -2.72
C LEU A 76 0.38 2.89 -3.12
N LEU A 77 0.67 4.01 -2.46
CA LEU A 77 0.05 5.30 -2.75
C LEU A 77 0.76 5.97 -3.94
N PRO A 78 0.04 6.34 -5.01
CA PRO A 78 0.64 6.97 -6.18
C PRO A 78 1.19 8.38 -5.90
N ASP A 79 0.62 9.06 -4.89
CA ASP A 79 0.98 10.44 -4.53
C ASP A 79 1.95 10.50 -3.32
N SER A 80 2.63 9.39 -3.01
CA SER A 80 3.61 9.36 -1.93
C SER A 80 4.98 9.85 -2.42
N SER A 81 5.83 10.26 -1.48
CA SER A 81 7.24 10.59 -1.72
C SER A 81 8.07 9.42 -2.28
N LEU A 82 7.60 8.19 -2.09
CA LEU A 82 8.27 6.97 -2.52
C LEU A 82 7.71 6.44 -3.84
N PRO A 83 8.53 5.78 -4.66
CA PRO A 83 8.08 5.16 -5.90
C PRO A 83 7.07 4.04 -5.61
N TRP A 84 6.01 3.99 -6.43
CA TRP A 84 5.04 2.91 -6.37
C TRP A 84 5.72 1.54 -6.59
N ASN A 85 5.64 0.67 -5.61
CA ASN A 85 6.27 -0.65 -5.63
C ASN A 85 5.44 -1.67 -4.81
N PRO A 86 4.49 -2.36 -5.44
CA PRO A 86 3.64 -3.32 -4.74
C PRO A 86 4.40 -4.54 -4.20
N VAL A 87 5.53 -4.90 -4.79
CA VAL A 87 6.37 -6.01 -4.30
C VAL A 87 6.99 -5.66 -2.95
N LEU A 88 7.49 -4.43 -2.82
CA LEU A 88 8.07 -3.96 -1.56
C LEU A 88 6.99 -3.74 -0.50
N SER A 89 5.81 -3.31 -0.89
CA SER A 89 4.65 -3.24 0.00
C SER A 89 4.26 -4.62 0.55
N TYR A 90 4.17 -5.63 -0.33
CA TYR A 90 3.93 -7.01 0.06
C TYR A 90 4.98 -7.51 1.05
N TYR A 91 6.26 -7.25 0.77
CA TYR A 91 7.37 -7.65 1.64
C TYR A 91 7.23 -7.10 3.06
N TYR A 92 6.96 -5.80 3.21
CA TYR A 92 6.78 -5.18 4.53
C TYR A 92 5.55 -5.73 5.26
N TRP A 93 4.43 -5.93 4.57
CA TRP A 93 3.24 -6.50 5.19
C TRP A 93 3.41 -7.97 5.55
N ASN A 94 4.10 -8.75 4.74
CA ASN A 94 4.40 -10.15 5.06
C ASN A 94 5.27 -10.25 6.32
N GLN A 95 6.34 -9.46 6.41
CA GLN A 95 7.18 -9.42 7.60
C GLN A 95 6.40 -8.96 8.84
N ALA A 96 5.55 -7.95 8.72
CA ALA A 96 4.70 -7.50 9.82
C ALA A 96 3.70 -8.59 10.26
N GLY A 97 3.17 -9.35 9.31
CA GLY A 97 2.31 -10.52 9.57
C GLY A 97 3.04 -11.64 10.32
N GLU A 98 4.29 -11.94 9.97
CA GLU A 98 5.13 -12.91 10.67
C GLU A 98 5.42 -12.49 12.13
N MET A 99 5.40 -11.18 12.40
CA MET A 99 5.52 -10.62 13.74
C MET A 99 4.19 -10.58 14.53
N GLY A 100 3.10 -11.13 13.96
CA GLY A 100 1.80 -11.28 14.62
C GLY A 100 0.78 -10.18 14.30
N ASP A 101 1.03 -9.32 13.31
CA ASP A 101 0.02 -8.36 12.85
C ASP A 101 -0.94 -9.02 11.85
N GLU A 102 -2.09 -9.49 12.33
CA GLU A 102 -3.12 -10.14 11.51
C GLU A 102 -3.66 -9.23 10.39
N LYS A 103 -3.67 -7.90 10.60
CA LYS A 103 -4.12 -6.96 9.59
C LYS A 103 -3.09 -6.84 8.46
N ALA A 104 -1.81 -6.85 8.79
CA ALA A 104 -0.74 -6.85 7.81
C ALA A 104 -0.72 -8.17 7.02
N ALA A 105 -0.88 -9.31 7.70
CA ALA A 105 -0.96 -10.62 7.05
C ALA A 105 -2.14 -10.70 6.06
N SER A 106 -3.32 -10.20 6.45
CA SER A 106 -4.49 -10.15 5.57
C SER A 106 -4.27 -9.20 4.39
N ALA A 107 -3.65 -8.04 4.60
CA ALA A 107 -3.33 -7.09 3.53
C ALA A 107 -2.34 -7.69 2.52
N ALA A 108 -1.29 -8.38 2.98
CA ALA A 108 -0.35 -9.11 2.13
C ALA A 108 -1.06 -10.19 1.30
N PHE A 109 -1.94 -10.97 1.93
CA PHE A 109 -2.75 -11.98 1.25
C PHE A 109 -3.61 -11.37 0.13
N TRP A 110 -4.35 -10.30 0.43
CA TRP A 110 -5.20 -9.64 -0.57
C TRP A 110 -4.40 -8.98 -1.69
N LEU A 111 -3.21 -8.44 -1.41
CA LEU A 111 -2.35 -7.88 -2.43
C LEU A 111 -1.85 -8.95 -3.41
N LEU A 112 -1.51 -10.14 -2.91
CA LEU A 112 -1.03 -11.24 -3.75
C LEU A 112 -2.16 -11.92 -4.54
N TRP A 113 -3.29 -12.23 -3.86
CA TRP A 113 -4.39 -13.02 -4.43
C TRP A 113 -5.49 -12.20 -5.09
N GLY A 114 -5.71 -10.96 -4.63
CA GLY A 114 -6.75 -10.08 -5.18
C GLY A 114 -6.52 -9.75 -6.66
N GLY A 115 -5.28 -9.44 -7.03
CA GLY A 115 -4.89 -9.20 -8.42
C GLY A 115 -5.01 -10.44 -9.30
N SER A 116 -4.56 -11.60 -8.80
CA SER A 116 -4.64 -12.87 -9.53
C SER A 116 -6.07 -13.36 -9.72
N GLY A 117 -6.93 -13.20 -8.72
CA GLY A 117 -8.35 -13.57 -8.82
C GLY A 117 -9.10 -12.81 -9.90
N ILE A 118 -8.88 -11.50 -10.00
CA ILE A 118 -9.47 -10.65 -11.06
C ILE A 118 -8.95 -11.09 -12.44
N PHE A 119 -7.66 -11.40 -12.55
CA PHE A 119 -7.06 -11.84 -13.80
C PHE A 119 -7.62 -13.19 -14.27
N LEU A 120 -7.74 -14.16 -13.38
CA LEU A 120 -8.34 -15.45 -13.68
C LEU A 120 -9.82 -15.34 -14.07
N LEU A 121 -10.57 -14.46 -13.39
CA LEU A 121 -11.97 -14.17 -13.74
C LEU A 121 -12.06 -13.54 -15.14
N ALA A 122 -11.18 -12.61 -15.47
CA ALA A 122 -11.13 -12.00 -16.81
C ALA A 122 -10.83 -13.04 -17.89
N ILE A 123 -9.84 -13.93 -17.69
CA ILE A 123 -9.53 -15.02 -18.60
C ILE A 123 -10.75 -15.94 -18.74
N PHE A 124 -11.39 -16.32 -17.64
CA PHE A 124 -12.58 -17.16 -17.68
C PHE A 124 -13.71 -16.53 -18.51
N ILE A 125 -13.98 -15.24 -18.33
CA ILE A 125 -14.99 -14.51 -19.12
C ILE A 125 -14.61 -14.50 -20.60
N ILE A 126 -13.35 -14.25 -20.94
CA ILE A 126 -12.88 -14.22 -22.33
C ILE A 126 -13.04 -15.60 -22.99
N VAL A 127 -12.59 -16.68 -22.33
CA VAL A 127 -12.71 -18.05 -22.81
C VAL A 127 -14.19 -18.44 -22.98
N TRP A 128 -15.03 -18.13 -22.00
CA TRP A 128 -16.46 -18.39 -22.06
C TRP A 128 -17.17 -17.65 -23.20
N ARG A 129 -16.83 -16.38 -23.42
CA ARG A 129 -17.35 -15.61 -24.57
C ARG A 129 -16.88 -16.20 -25.89
N PHE A 130 -15.62 -16.63 -25.99
CA PHE A 130 -15.07 -17.23 -27.19
C PHE A 130 -15.75 -18.56 -27.50
N GLN A 131 -15.96 -19.42 -26.50
CA GLN A 131 -16.69 -20.68 -26.68
C GLN A 131 -18.14 -20.46 -27.15
N ARG A 132 -18.83 -19.48 -26.57
CA ARG A 132 -20.18 -19.13 -27.03
C ARG A 132 -20.20 -18.60 -28.46
N PHE A 133 -19.21 -17.82 -28.85
CA PHE A 133 -19.09 -17.32 -30.22
C PHE A 133 -18.83 -18.48 -31.21
N ALA A 134 -17.89 -19.35 -30.89
CA ALA A 134 -17.58 -20.54 -31.71
C ALA A 134 -18.81 -21.45 -31.86
N ALA A 135 -19.54 -21.71 -30.77
CA ALA A 135 -20.77 -22.54 -30.81
C ALA A 135 -21.86 -21.93 -31.70
N ARG A 136 -22.02 -20.61 -31.70
CA ARG A 136 -22.97 -19.92 -32.60
C ARG A 136 -22.57 -20.05 -34.06
N ARG A 137 -21.28 -19.90 -34.40
CA ARG A 137 -20.76 -20.08 -35.75
C ARG A 137 -20.99 -21.48 -36.27
N LEU A 138 -20.73 -22.51 -35.44
CA LEU A 138 -20.98 -23.91 -35.81
C LEU A 138 -22.47 -24.18 -36.04
N ALA A 139 -23.35 -23.62 -35.20
CA ALA A 139 -24.79 -23.76 -35.35
C ALA A 139 -25.31 -23.09 -36.64
N GLU A 140 -24.75 -21.93 -37.02
CA GLU A 140 -25.08 -21.24 -38.26
C GLU A 140 -24.62 -22.05 -39.47
N GLN A 141 -23.45 -22.65 -39.44
CA GLN A 141 -22.94 -23.54 -40.53
C GLN A 141 -23.82 -24.77 -40.69
N GLN A 142 -24.16 -25.47 -39.60
CA GLN A 142 -25.04 -26.61 -39.66
C GLN A 142 -26.45 -26.30 -40.17
N LYS A 143 -26.94 -25.08 -39.89
CA LYS A 143 -28.23 -24.62 -40.39
C LYS A 143 -28.17 -24.44 -41.93
N GLN A 144 -27.11 -23.78 -42.44
CA GLN A 144 -26.91 -23.57 -43.87
C GLN A 144 -26.75 -24.88 -44.62
N GLU A 145 -26.03 -25.88 -44.07
CA GLU A 145 -25.89 -27.21 -44.65
C GLU A 145 -27.23 -27.95 -44.74
N ARG A 146 -28.10 -27.84 -43.75
CA ARG A 146 -29.45 -28.44 -43.77
C ARG A 146 -30.34 -27.79 -44.83
N GLU A 147 -30.33 -26.45 -44.88
CA GLU A 147 -31.12 -25.71 -45.86
C GLU A 147 -30.67 -26.06 -47.30
N ALA A 148 -29.35 -26.17 -47.54
CA ALA A 148 -28.82 -26.58 -48.81
C ALA A 148 -29.13 -28.05 -49.20
N SER A 149 -29.32 -28.93 -48.20
CA SER A 149 -29.72 -30.34 -48.45
C SER A 149 -31.21 -30.51 -48.70
N ASP A 150 -32.05 -29.64 -48.18
CA ASP A 150 -33.51 -29.70 -48.37
C ASP A 150 -33.95 -29.06 -49.73
N ASP A 151 -33.08 -28.22 -50.33
CA ASP A 151 -33.32 -27.62 -51.62
C ASP A 151 -32.80 -28.45 -52.83
N ALA A 152 -32.09 -29.59 -52.59
CA ALA A 152 -31.51 -30.46 -53.62
C ALA A 152 -32.34 -31.74 -53.85
#